data_5ad3365bfc74deb61c3fbc5928bb251d
#
_entry.id   5ad3365bfc74deb61c3fbc5928bb251d
#
_cell.length_a   1.000
_cell.length_b   1.000
_cell.length_c   1.000
_cell.angle_alpha   90.00
_cell.angle_beta   90.00
_cell.angle_gamma   90.00
#
_symmetry.space_group_name_H-M   'P 1'
#
loop_
_entity.id
_entity.type
_entity.pdbx_description
1 polymer ?
#
loop_
_entity_poly.entity_id
_entity_poly.type
_entity_poly.pdbx_seq_one_letter_code
_entity_poly.pdbx_strand_id
1 'polypeptide(L)'
;MKRYLIIGNGVAGTTAAQSIRELDKEGAVTIVSEEKVPFYSRIKLPDYVAGSQGVDDIIIRKDKWYKDQDVEVKLDVAIDDIDPELKVAVDRNGHSYPYDTLLLATGSYSFIPPIEGSGTGNVFALKTVADADRIVQASEGIKNATVIGGGLLGLEAGNALLKRGITVSVVEFFDRLLPRQLDTEGAALLQKMMENMGFVFYLGAKTEKILGDPEVQGVQLDSGTVIDSDLVLFSTGVRSRLELAEKLGIETDKSIVVNPLMETSRKGIYAAGDAVQVEGMNFCIWPEAQEQGRVAGINMAGGKESFKGIVPSNRLKVAGINLASAGDIDQENRLEHEKEKDETVYKKIVKKDGAVVGCIML
;
A
#
# COMPACT_ATOMS: atom_id res chain seq x y z
N MET A 1 14.03 31.93 8.13
CA MET A 1 13.23 30.76 8.47
C MET A 1 13.28 29.82 7.29
N LYS A 2 13.71 28.57 7.46
CA LYS A 2 13.78 27.57 6.39
C LYS A 2 12.38 27.02 6.11
N ARG A 3 12.03 26.82 4.82
CA ARG A 3 10.73 26.33 4.38
C ARG A 3 10.87 24.91 3.91
N TYR A 4 10.11 24.00 4.52
CA TYR A 4 10.05 22.59 4.21
C TYR A 4 8.69 22.29 3.56
N LEU A 5 8.71 21.85 2.31
CA LEU A 5 7.50 21.41 1.63
C LEU A 5 7.50 19.88 1.52
N ILE A 6 6.42 19.25 1.93
CA ILE A 6 6.21 17.81 1.86
C ILE A 6 4.97 17.55 0.99
N ILE A 7 5.14 16.82 -0.11
CA ILE A 7 4.04 16.43 -0.99
C ILE A 7 3.64 15.00 -0.65
N GLY A 8 2.52 14.87 0.06
CA GLY A 8 1.95 13.61 0.53
C GLY A 8 1.83 13.53 2.04
N ASN A 9 0.62 13.29 2.53
CA ASN A 9 0.26 13.21 3.96
C ASN A 9 0.09 11.75 4.42
N GLY A 10 0.96 10.87 3.95
CA GLY A 10 1.01 9.47 4.36
C GLY A 10 2.01 9.19 5.49
N VAL A 11 2.38 7.92 5.67
CA VAL A 11 3.36 7.49 6.69
C VAL A 11 4.68 8.23 6.55
N ALA A 12 5.26 8.25 5.34
CA ALA A 12 6.56 8.87 5.11
C ALA A 12 6.51 10.39 5.34
N GLY A 13 5.50 11.09 4.78
CA GLY A 13 5.39 12.54 4.89
C GLY A 13 5.17 13.02 6.32
N THR A 14 4.27 12.38 7.08
CA THR A 14 4.01 12.76 8.47
C THR A 14 5.17 12.43 9.39
N THR A 15 5.88 11.32 9.15
CA THR A 15 7.09 10.97 9.89
C THR A 15 8.22 11.95 9.60
N ALA A 16 8.39 12.35 8.32
CA ALA A 16 9.39 13.36 7.95
C ALA A 16 9.12 14.71 8.62
N ALA A 17 7.85 15.16 8.62
CA ALA A 17 7.45 16.40 9.29
C ALA A 17 7.78 16.37 10.78
N GLN A 18 7.51 15.26 11.47
CA GLN A 18 7.86 15.07 12.86
C GLN A 18 9.38 15.13 13.07
N SER A 19 10.16 14.42 12.24
CA SER A 19 11.63 14.39 12.36
C SER A 19 12.27 15.75 12.04
N ILE A 20 11.72 16.52 11.09
CA ILE A 20 12.12 17.90 10.85
C ILE A 20 11.90 18.71 12.12
N ARG A 21 10.72 18.63 12.72
CA ARG A 21 10.36 19.43 13.90
C ARG A 21 11.18 19.07 15.14
N GLU A 22 11.66 17.85 15.25
CA GLU A 22 12.57 17.43 16.33
C GLU A 22 13.91 18.19 16.27
N LEU A 23 14.42 18.49 15.06
CA LEU A 23 15.71 19.15 14.83
C LEU A 23 15.59 20.65 14.57
N ASP A 24 14.56 21.10 13.87
CA ASP A 24 14.31 22.50 13.55
C ASP A 24 12.96 22.95 14.12
N LYS A 25 13.00 23.68 15.24
CA LYS A 25 11.82 24.19 15.94
C LYS A 25 11.20 25.42 15.27
N GLU A 26 11.96 26.12 14.42
CA GLU A 26 11.58 27.42 13.86
C GLU A 26 11.22 27.34 12.37
N GLY A 27 11.69 26.33 11.65
CA GLY A 27 11.42 26.17 10.23
C GLY A 27 9.92 26.06 9.94
N ALA A 28 9.46 26.62 8.84
CA ALA A 28 8.07 26.44 8.37
C ALA A 28 7.92 25.08 7.71
N VAL A 29 7.04 24.21 8.24
CA VAL A 29 6.76 22.88 7.68
C VAL A 29 5.35 22.86 7.12
N THR A 30 5.24 22.65 5.81
CA THR A 30 3.96 22.54 5.11
C THR A 30 3.84 21.16 4.47
N ILE A 31 2.74 20.46 4.75
CA ILE A 31 2.33 19.22 4.08
C ILE A 31 1.18 19.55 3.13
N VAL A 32 1.28 19.11 1.88
CA VAL A 32 0.17 19.19 0.91
C VAL A 32 -0.27 17.77 0.54
N SER A 33 -1.58 17.57 0.39
CA SER A 33 -2.17 16.26 0.10
C SER A 33 -3.36 16.39 -0.84
N GLU A 34 -3.41 15.58 -1.89
CA GLU A 34 -4.56 15.52 -2.79
C GLU A 34 -5.80 14.89 -2.12
N GLU A 35 -5.63 14.15 -1.03
CA GLU A 35 -6.73 13.56 -0.29
C GLU A 35 -7.39 14.58 0.65
N LYS A 36 -8.72 14.44 0.83
CA LYS A 36 -9.54 15.30 1.70
C LYS A 36 -9.47 14.94 3.17
N VAL A 37 -8.94 13.76 3.47
CA VAL A 37 -8.88 13.19 4.82
C VAL A 37 -7.48 13.35 5.38
N PRO A 38 -7.30 13.75 6.67
CA PRO A 38 -6.02 13.75 7.35
C PRO A 38 -5.36 12.37 7.33
N PHE A 39 -4.10 12.26 7.76
CA PHE A 39 -3.39 10.98 7.75
C PHE A 39 -4.15 9.88 8.48
N TYR A 40 -4.50 8.83 7.76
CA TYR A 40 -5.26 7.67 8.21
C TYR A 40 -4.55 6.34 7.91
N SER A 41 -5.02 5.28 8.58
CA SER A 41 -4.52 3.92 8.38
C SER A 41 -5.15 3.27 7.14
N ARG A 42 -4.37 3.15 6.06
CA ARG A 42 -4.82 2.41 4.86
C ARG A 42 -5.05 0.92 5.14
N ILE A 43 -4.37 0.36 6.15
CA ILE A 43 -4.54 -1.02 6.59
C ILE A 43 -5.97 -1.27 7.11
N LYS A 44 -6.64 -0.21 7.59
CA LYS A 44 -8.02 -0.27 8.12
C LYS A 44 -9.10 0.03 7.08
N LEU A 45 -8.74 0.30 5.82
CA LEU A 45 -9.73 0.51 4.77
C LEU A 45 -10.68 -0.68 4.57
N PRO A 46 -10.24 -1.96 4.67
CA PRO A 46 -11.18 -3.08 4.66
C PRO A 46 -12.20 -3.03 5.82
N ASP A 47 -11.81 -2.62 7.01
CA ASP A 47 -12.75 -2.46 8.15
C ASP A 47 -13.76 -1.35 7.88
N TYR A 48 -13.34 -0.26 7.23
CA TYR A 48 -14.23 0.80 6.79
C TYR A 48 -15.20 0.30 5.69
N VAL A 49 -14.72 -0.42 4.68
CA VAL A 49 -15.57 -1.06 3.66
C VAL A 49 -16.57 -2.02 4.30
N ALA A 50 -16.15 -2.80 5.29
CA ALA A 50 -17.05 -3.71 6.02
C ALA A 50 -18.12 -3.01 6.87
N GLY A 51 -18.01 -1.68 7.07
CA GLY A 51 -18.90 -0.90 7.93
C GLY A 51 -18.65 -1.10 9.43
N SER A 52 -17.54 -1.74 9.81
CA SER A 52 -17.16 -1.96 11.21
C SER A 52 -16.44 -0.77 11.85
N GLN A 53 -15.93 0.16 11.05
CA GLN A 53 -15.30 1.42 11.46
C GLN A 53 -15.75 2.56 10.58
N GLY A 54 -15.87 3.78 11.14
CA GLY A 54 -16.08 5.01 10.40
C GLY A 54 -14.75 5.62 9.94
N VAL A 55 -14.82 6.66 9.10
CA VAL A 55 -13.62 7.38 8.63
C VAL A 55 -12.82 7.96 9.79
N ASP A 56 -13.50 8.49 10.83
CA ASP A 56 -12.85 9.08 12.00
C ASP A 56 -12.09 8.05 12.86
N ASP A 57 -12.48 6.77 12.81
CA ASP A 57 -11.86 5.68 13.56
C ASP A 57 -10.54 5.22 12.94
N ILE A 58 -10.37 5.47 11.64
CA ILE A 58 -9.16 5.12 10.91
C ILE A 58 -8.15 6.26 10.84
N ILE A 59 -8.52 7.50 11.19
CA ILE A 59 -7.61 8.66 11.22
C ILE A 59 -6.59 8.49 12.35
N ILE A 60 -5.31 8.56 11.99
CA ILE A 60 -4.17 8.44 12.92
C ILE A 60 -3.73 9.79 13.45
N ARG A 61 -3.66 10.80 12.58
CA ARG A 61 -3.24 12.17 12.92
C ARG A 61 -4.42 13.11 12.72
N LYS A 62 -5.04 13.52 13.83
CA LYS A 62 -6.13 14.53 13.84
C LYS A 62 -5.54 15.93 13.81
N ASP A 63 -6.35 16.95 13.52
CA ASP A 63 -5.94 18.37 13.46
C ASP A 63 -5.10 18.82 14.66
N LYS A 64 -5.41 18.30 15.84
CA LYS A 64 -4.64 18.60 17.04
C LYS A 64 -3.16 18.22 16.90
N TRP A 65 -2.85 17.07 16.28
CA TRP A 65 -1.47 16.64 16.09
C TRP A 65 -0.68 17.63 15.23
N TYR A 66 -1.25 18.08 14.10
CA TYR A 66 -0.58 19.05 13.22
C TYR A 66 -0.33 20.37 13.94
N LYS A 67 -1.31 20.84 14.71
CA LYS A 67 -1.18 22.07 15.54
C LYS A 67 -0.10 21.92 16.62
N ASP A 68 -0.10 20.81 17.35
CA ASP A 68 0.89 20.54 18.41
C ASP A 68 2.32 20.42 17.84
N GLN A 69 2.47 19.97 16.58
CA GLN A 69 3.75 19.89 15.89
C GLN A 69 4.10 21.16 15.10
N ASP A 70 3.26 22.18 15.13
CA ASP A 70 3.43 23.40 14.33
C ASP A 70 3.66 23.07 12.83
N VAL A 71 2.84 22.18 12.28
CA VAL A 71 2.85 21.75 10.88
C VAL A 71 1.58 22.26 10.20
N GLU A 72 1.75 23.03 9.15
CA GLU A 72 0.63 23.41 8.28
C GLU A 72 0.28 22.22 7.37
N VAL A 73 -0.96 21.75 7.43
CA VAL A 73 -1.47 20.73 6.50
C VAL A 73 -2.54 21.32 5.58
N LYS A 74 -2.38 21.09 4.27
CA LYS A 74 -3.33 21.50 3.24
C LYS A 74 -3.87 20.24 2.56
N LEU A 75 -5.12 19.92 2.84
CA LEU A 75 -5.85 18.81 2.25
C LEU A 75 -6.59 19.26 0.98
N ASP A 76 -6.95 18.32 0.11
CA ASP A 76 -7.59 18.57 -1.19
C ASP A 76 -6.72 19.47 -2.12
N VAL A 77 -5.40 19.34 -2.00
CA VAL A 77 -4.41 20.10 -2.77
C VAL A 77 -3.54 19.13 -3.56
N ALA A 78 -3.68 19.13 -4.88
CA ALA A 78 -2.86 18.33 -5.78
C ALA A 78 -1.82 19.24 -6.46
N ILE A 79 -0.53 18.98 -6.18
CA ILE A 79 0.56 19.65 -6.87
C ILE A 79 0.62 19.13 -8.31
N ASP A 80 0.63 20.06 -9.25
CA ASP A 80 0.68 19.75 -10.67
C ASP A 80 2.05 20.04 -11.30
N ASP A 81 2.76 21.06 -10.81
CA ASP A 81 4.06 21.44 -11.33
C ASP A 81 5.02 21.90 -10.24
N ILE A 82 6.32 21.80 -10.52
CA ILE A 82 7.38 22.21 -9.60
C ILE A 82 8.51 22.87 -10.42
N ASP A 83 8.80 24.13 -10.13
CA ASP A 83 9.97 24.81 -10.63
C ASP A 83 11.14 24.64 -9.63
N PRO A 84 12.16 23.82 -9.95
CA PRO A 84 13.25 23.57 -9.03
C PRO A 84 14.26 24.74 -8.93
N GLU A 85 14.31 25.62 -9.93
CA GLU A 85 15.22 26.78 -9.95
C GLU A 85 14.63 27.91 -9.10
N LEU A 86 13.33 28.18 -9.24
CA LEU A 86 12.62 29.14 -8.41
C LEU A 86 12.26 28.57 -7.03
N LYS A 87 12.38 27.24 -6.86
CA LYS A 87 11.99 26.50 -5.65
C LYS A 87 10.53 26.75 -5.26
N VAL A 88 9.63 26.57 -6.21
CA VAL A 88 8.19 26.75 -6.04
C VAL A 88 7.46 25.54 -6.61
N ALA A 89 6.56 24.96 -5.82
CA ALA A 89 5.55 24.03 -6.32
C ALA A 89 4.24 24.76 -6.58
N VAL A 90 3.48 24.34 -7.59
CA VAL A 90 2.21 24.95 -7.97
C VAL A 90 1.13 23.88 -7.99
N ASP A 91 -0.01 24.16 -7.38
CA ASP A 91 -1.17 23.27 -7.42
C ASP A 91 -2.02 23.48 -8.68
N ARG A 92 -2.98 22.58 -8.91
CA ARG A 92 -3.91 22.65 -10.06
C ARG A 92 -4.74 23.93 -10.14
N ASN A 93 -4.86 24.66 -9.02
CA ASN A 93 -5.59 25.94 -8.94
C ASN A 93 -4.68 27.15 -9.14
N GLY A 94 -3.38 26.95 -9.36
CA GLY A 94 -2.39 28.00 -9.55
C GLY A 94 -1.82 28.61 -8.27
N HIS A 95 -2.11 28.05 -7.09
CA HIS A 95 -1.48 28.51 -5.86
C HIS A 95 -0.03 28.02 -5.77
N SER A 96 0.83 28.90 -5.28
CA SER A 96 2.27 28.66 -5.19
C SER A 96 2.70 28.30 -3.78
N TYR A 97 3.58 27.31 -3.65
CA TYR A 97 4.15 26.79 -2.42
C TYR A 97 5.68 26.90 -2.49
N PRO A 98 6.26 28.02 -2.01
CA PRO A 98 7.71 28.18 -2.04
C PRO A 98 8.39 27.31 -1.00
N TYR A 99 9.54 26.73 -1.35
CA TYR A 99 10.30 25.84 -0.47
C TYR A 99 11.81 26.11 -0.52
N ASP A 100 12.53 25.69 0.50
CA ASP A 100 13.99 25.64 0.52
C ASP A 100 14.49 24.19 0.36
N THR A 101 13.72 23.23 0.91
CA THR A 101 13.86 21.77 0.68
C THR A 101 12.51 21.13 0.44
N LEU A 102 12.47 20.12 -0.43
CA LEU A 102 11.26 19.44 -0.88
C LEU A 102 11.34 17.94 -0.58
N LEU A 103 10.22 17.35 -0.11
CA LEU A 103 10.04 15.90 -0.02
C LEU A 103 8.91 15.43 -0.94
N LEU A 104 9.23 14.51 -1.84
CA LEU A 104 8.26 13.75 -2.61
C LEU A 104 7.86 12.50 -1.82
N ALA A 105 6.73 12.56 -1.11
CA ALA A 105 6.12 11.45 -0.37
C ALA A 105 4.80 11.02 -1.02
N THR A 106 4.76 11.04 -2.35
CA THR A 106 3.57 10.85 -3.20
C THR A 106 3.00 9.44 -3.16
N GLY A 107 3.79 8.47 -2.68
CA GLY A 107 3.37 7.10 -2.48
C GLY A 107 3.13 6.33 -3.78
N SER A 108 2.08 5.50 -3.78
CA SER A 108 1.75 4.59 -4.87
C SER A 108 0.25 4.60 -5.15
N TYR A 109 -0.14 4.07 -6.32
CA TYR A 109 -1.53 3.79 -6.70
C TYR A 109 -1.72 2.30 -6.97
N SER A 110 -2.96 1.82 -6.84
CA SER A 110 -3.30 0.42 -7.16
C SER A 110 -3.23 0.21 -8.67
N PHE A 111 -2.57 -0.85 -9.08
CA PHE A 111 -2.45 -1.19 -10.50
C PHE A 111 -3.65 -2.03 -10.94
N ILE A 112 -4.38 -1.55 -11.94
CA ILE A 112 -5.39 -2.30 -12.66
C ILE A 112 -4.76 -2.71 -13.99
N PRO A 113 -4.55 -4.02 -14.25
CA PRO A 113 -4.00 -4.48 -15.52
C PRO A 113 -4.93 -4.09 -16.69
N PRO A 114 -4.37 -3.83 -17.89
CA PRO A 114 -5.14 -3.50 -19.07
C PRO A 114 -5.81 -4.77 -19.66
N ILE A 115 -6.79 -5.32 -18.93
CA ILE A 115 -7.60 -6.47 -19.32
C ILE A 115 -8.85 -5.94 -20.02
N GLU A 116 -9.34 -6.63 -21.04
CA GLU A 116 -10.58 -6.26 -21.72
C GLU A 116 -11.73 -6.15 -20.71
N GLY A 117 -12.45 -5.05 -20.73
CA GLY A 117 -13.52 -4.74 -19.79
C GLY A 117 -13.05 -4.16 -18.45
N SER A 118 -11.75 -3.91 -18.22
CA SER A 118 -11.29 -3.32 -16.95
C SER A 118 -11.73 -1.87 -16.71
N GLY A 119 -12.31 -1.21 -17.70
CA GLY A 119 -12.95 0.12 -17.61
C GLY A 119 -14.45 0.09 -17.44
N THR A 120 -15.07 -1.10 -17.34
CA THR A 120 -16.51 -1.26 -17.11
C THR A 120 -16.92 -0.72 -15.73
N GLY A 121 -18.14 -0.25 -15.57
CA GLY A 121 -18.68 0.17 -14.27
C GLY A 121 -18.61 -0.96 -13.24
N ASN A 122 -18.44 -0.60 -11.96
CA ASN A 122 -18.25 -1.53 -10.83
C ASN A 122 -16.93 -2.32 -10.86
N VAL A 123 -15.91 -1.78 -11.55
CA VAL A 123 -14.51 -2.24 -11.45
C VAL A 123 -13.73 -1.27 -10.55
N PHE A 124 -13.12 -1.78 -9.50
CA PHE A 124 -12.46 -1.00 -8.47
C PHE A 124 -11.08 -1.54 -8.11
N ALA A 125 -10.33 -0.70 -7.40
CA ALA A 125 -9.18 -1.08 -6.58
C ALA A 125 -9.27 -0.30 -5.26
N LEU A 126 -8.75 -0.84 -4.17
CA LEU A 126 -8.83 -0.23 -2.84
C LEU A 126 -7.47 0.32 -2.42
N LYS A 127 -7.34 1.65 -2.32
CA LYS A 127 -6.13 2.33 -1.83
C LYS A 127 -6.44 3.55 -0.99
N THR A 128 -7.55 4.23 -1.24
CA THR A 128 -7.93 5.50 -0.59
C THR A 128 -9.30 5.40 0.06
N VAL A 129 -9.64 6.36 0.94
CA VAL A 129 -11.01 6.51 1.47
C VAL A 129 -12.01 6.72 0.34
N ALA A 130 -11.66 7.52 -0.68
CA ALA A 130 -12.53 7.74 -1.83
C ALA A 130 -12.79 6.45 -2.64
N ASP A 131 -11.83 5.53 -2.71
CA ASP A 131 -12.05 4.20 -3.30
C ASP A 131 -13.00 3.38 -2.42
N ALA A 132 -12.78 3.40 -1.12
CA ALA A 132 -13.62 2.69 -0.17
C ALA A 132 -15.08 3.18 -0.22
N ASP A 133 -15.30 4.50 -0.30
CA ASP A 133 -16.65 5.10 -0.46
C ASP A 133 -17.34 4.59 -1.71
N ARG A 134 -16.63 4.56 -2.86
CA ARG A 134 -17.18 4.04 -4.13
C ARG A 134 -17.51 2.54 -4.04
N ILE A 135 -16.64 1.76 -3.39
CA ILE A 135 -16.86 0.32 -3.19
C ILE A 135 -18.07 0.10 -2.27
N VAL A 136 -18.20 0.86 -1.19
CA VAL A 136 -19.35 0.80 -0.26
C VAL A 136 -20.64 1.08 -1.02
N GLN A 137 -20.68 2.17 -1.79
CA GLN A 137 -21.84 2.53 -2.60
C GLN A 137 -22.20 1.44 -3.62
N ALA A 138 -21.21 0.93 -4.36
CA ALA A 138 -21.44 -0.10 -5.39
C ALA A 138 -21.79 -1.47 -4.78
N SER A 139 -21.48 -1.70 -3.50
CA SER A 139 -21.81 -2.94 -2.79
C SER A 139 -23.25 -3.03 -2.32
N GLU A 140 -24.06 -1.96 -2.50
CA GLU A 140 -25.47 -1.97 -2.14
C GLU A 140 -26.28 -2.76 -3.14
N GLY A 141 -27.00 -3.80 -2.67
CA GLY A 141 -27.93 -4.60 -3.46
C GLY A 141 -27.28 -5.64 -4.40
N ILE A 142 -25.95 -5.73 -4.46
CA ILE A 142 -25.26 -6.77 -5.24
C ILE A 142 -25.17 -8.09 -4.49
N LYS A 143 -24.94 -9.19 -5.20
CA LYS A 143 -24.85 -10.53 -4.62
C LYS A 143 -23.47 -11.15 -4.73
N ASN A 144 -22.76 -10.88 -5.81
CA ASN A 144 -21.49 -11.54 -6.13
C ASN A 144 -20.40 -10.53 -6.40
N ALA A 145 -19.23 -10.76 -5.86
CA ALA A 145 -18.04 -9.98 -6.15
C ALA A 145 -16.86 -10.90 -6.48
N THR A 146 -16.03 -10.46 -7.41
CA THR A 146 -14.77 -11.14 -7.74
C THR A 146 -13.60 -10.27 -7.36
N VAL A 147 -12.70 -10.81 -6.53
CA VAL A 147 -11.41 -10.21 -6.19
C VAL A 147 -10.34 -10.81 -7.10
N ILE A 148 -9.63 -9.98 -7.84
CA ILE A 148 -8.52 -10.41 -8.70
C ILE A 148 -7.22 -10.11 -7.96
N GLY A 149 -6.58 -11.18 -7.45
CA GLY A 149 -5.37 -11.18 -6.63
C GLY A 149 -5.61 -11.73 -5.22
N GLY A 150 -5.05 -12.92 -4.93
CA GLY A 150 -5.08 -13.61 -3.64
C GLY A 150 -3.97 -13.19 -2.68
N GLY A 151 -3.49 -11.96 -2.84
CA GLY A 151 -2.59 -11.32 -1.89
C GLY A 151 -3.34 -10.78 -0.66
N LEU A 152 -2.58 -10.30 0.34
CA LEU A 152 -3.12 -9.86 1.62
C LEU A 152 -4.28 -8.87 1.48
N LEU A 153 -4.07 -7.77 0.74
CA LEU A 153 -5.07 -6.72 0.59
C LEU A 153 -6.33 -7.21 -0.14
N GLY A 154 -6.16 -8.16 -1.09
CA GLY A 154 -7.28 -8.78 -1.79
C GLY A 154 -8.13 -9.64 -0.85
N LEU A 155 -7.48 -10.46 -0.02
CA LEU A 155 -8.18 -11.30 0.96
C LEU A 155 -8.89 -10.48 2.04
N GLU A 156 -8.27 -9.40 2.52
CA GLU A 156 -8.89 -8.48 3.49
C GLU A 156 -10.08 -7.72 2.88
N ALA A 157 -9.94 -7.22 1.64
CA ALA A 157 -11.02 -6.54 0.94
C ALA A 157 -12.17 -7.51 0.61
N GLY A 158 -11.85 -8.74 0.19
CA GLY A 158 -12.84 -9.80 0.00
C GLY A 158 -13.59 -10.13 1.29
N ASN A 159 -12.87 -10.23 2.42
CA ASN A 159 -13.51 -10.43 3.73
C ASN A 159 -14.44 -9.27 4.12
N ALA A 160 -14.08 -8.05 3.76
CA ALA A 160 -14.95 -6.90 3.97
C ALA A 160 -16.26 -7.02 3.19
N LEU A 161 -16.22 -7.49 1.94
CA LEU A 161 -17.40 -7.74 1.11
C LEU A 161 -18.23 -8.92 1.64
N LEU A 162 -17.58 -10.02 2.09
CA LEU A 162 -18.28 -11.12 2.78
C LEU A 162 -19.06 -10.65 4.00
N LYS A 163 -18.47 -9.78 4.83
CA LYS A 163 -19.15 -9.19 5.99
C LYS A 163 -20.38 -8.34 5.62
N ARG A 164 -20.45 -7.85 4.41
CA ARG A 164 -21.64 -7.17 3.84
C ARG A 164 -22.67 -8.14 3.27
N GLY A 165 -22.43 -9.45 3.38
CA GLY A 165 -23.34 -10.49 2.87
C GLY A 165 -23.19 -10.80 1.38
N ILE A 166 -22.09 -10.38 0.76
CA ILE A 166 -21.79 -10.61 -0.66
C ILE A 166 -20.98 -11.90 -0.80
N THR A 167 -21.34 -12.75 -1.75
CA THR A 167 -20.53 -13.93 -2.11
C THR A 167 -19.25 -13.48 -2.79
N VAL A 168 -18.10 -13.99 -2.33
CA VAL A 168 -16.80 -13.56 -2.85
C VAL A 168 -16.03 -14.70 -3.50
N SER A 169 -15.70 -14.51 -4.77
CA SER A 169 -14.75 -15.32 -5.54
C SER A 169 -13.40 -14.62 -5.59
N VAL A 170 -12.31 -15.36 -5.41
CA VAL A 170 -10.95 -14.85 -5.52
C VAL A 170 -10.23 -15.55 -6.65
N VAL A 171 -9.74 -14.80 -7.63
CA VAL A 171 -8.92 -15.29 -8.73
C VAL A 171 -7.45 -14.97 -8.43
N GLU A 172 -6.60 -15.99 -8.36
CA GLU A 172 -5.17 -15.82 -8.13
C GLU A 172 -4.36 -16.49 -9.24
N PHE A 173 -3.42 -15.73 -9.81
CA PHE A 173 -2.54 -16.19 -10.88
C PHE A 173 -1.62 -17.32 -10.44
N PHE A 174 -1.13 -17.26 -9.20
CA PHE A 174 -0.30 -18.33 -8.62
C PHE A 174 -1.16 -19.51 -8.16
N ASP A 175 -0.53 -20.64 -8.01
CA ASP A 175 -1.15 -21.90 -7.56
C ASP A 175 -1.53 -21.92 -6.08
N ARG A 176 -1.29 -20.80 -5.33
CA ARG A 176 -1.54 -20.69 -3.90
C ARG A 176 -1.76 -19.26 -3.43
N LEU A 177 -2.40 -19.12 -2.30
CA LEU A 177 -2.58 -17.83 -1.62
C LEU A 177 -1.28 -17.34 -1.00
N LEU A 178 -1.10 -16.02 -0.94
CA LEU A 178 0.03 -15.36 -0.30
C LEU A 178 1.40 -15.95 -0.69
N PRO A 179 1.71 -16.09 -1.98
CA PRO A 179 2.88 -16.84 -2.45
C PRO A 179 4.22 -16.27 -1.96
N ARG A 180 4.24 -15.01 -1.50
CA ARG A 180 5.44 -14.36 -0.93
C ARG A 180 5.58 -14.56 0.58
N GLN A 181 4.49 -14.86 1.29
CA GLN A 181 4.44 -14.94 2.75
C GLN A 181 4.31 -16.36 3.26
N LEU A 182 3.81 -17.27 2.45
CA LEU A 182 3.55 -18.66 2.82
C LEU A 182 4.22 -19.63 1.84
N ASP A 183 4.66 -20.76 2.37
CA ASP A 183 4.96 -21.94 1.57
C ASP A 183 3.67 -22.70 1.21
N THR A 184 3.80 -23.78 0.43
CA THR A 184 2.65 -24.54 -0.07
C THR A 184 1.77 -25.10 1.06
N GLU A 185 2.36 -25.54 2.16
CA GLU A 185 1.60 -26.14 3.26
C GLU A 185 0.83 -25.09 4.07
N GLY A 186 1.48 -23.96 4.39
CA GLY A 186 0.83 -22.84 5.08
C GLY A 186 -0.27 -22.21 4.22
N ALA A 187 -0.04 -22.08 2.91
CA ALA A 187 -1.04 -21.56 1.99
C ALA A 187 -2.27 -22.48 1.87
N ALA A 188 -2.08 -23.80 1.81
CA ALA A 188 -3.19 -24.76 1.77
C ALA A 188 -4.04 -24.74 3.06
N LEU A 189 -3.40 -24.57 4.22
CA LEU A 189 -4.14 -24.41 5.49
C LEU A 189 -4.95 -23.10 5.48
N LEU A 190 -4.34 -21.98 5.10
CA LEU A 190 -5.05 -20.70 4.98
C LEU A 190 -6.23 -20.79 4.03
N GLN A 191 -6.05 -21.39 2.86
CA GLN A 191 -7.12 -21.60 1.87
C GLN A 191 -8.30 -22.33 2.50
N LYS A 192 -8.05 -23.50 3.13
CA LYS A 192 -9.10 -24.29 3.81
C LYS A 192 -9.85 -23.48 4.88
N MET A 193 -9.12 -22.69 5.67
CA MET A 193 -9.74 -21.82 6.69
C MET A 193 -10.65 -20.78 6.05
N MET A 194 -10.22 -20.15 4.97
CA MET A 194 -11.01 -19.12 4.28
C MET A 194 -12.18 -19.69 3.48
N GLU A 195 -12.04 -20.88 2.89
CA GLU A 195 -13.16 -21.61 2.27
C GLU A 195 -14.28 -21.90 3.27
N ASN A 196 -13.91 -22.28 4.50
CA ASN A 196 -14.86 -22.46 5.61
C ASN A 196 -15.55 -21.15 6.03
N MET A 197 -14.97 -19.99 5.68
CA MET A 197 -15.60 -18.68 5.89
C MET A 197 -16.53 -18.25 4.73
N GLY A 198 -16.57 -19.02 3.64
CA GLY A 198 -17.42 -18.76 2.48
C GLY A 198 -16.72 -18.17 1.26
N PHE A 199 -15.38 -18.13 1.23
CA PHE A 199 -14.66 -17.78 0.01
C PHE A 199 -14.70 -18.90 -1.02
N VAL A 200 -14.71 -18.52 -2.30
CA VAL A 200 -14.46 -19.41 -3.42
C VAL A 200 -13.14 -19.02 -4.09
N PHE A 201 -12.24 -19.98 -4.30
CA PHE A 201 -10.94 -19.72 -4.89
C PHE A 201 -10.77 -20.34 -6.27
N TYR A 202 -10.18 -19.55 -7.18
CA TYR A 202 -9.70 -19.97 -8.49
C TYR A 202 -8.19 -19.70 -8.52
N LEU A 203 -7.40 -20.71 -8.13
CA LEU A 203 -5.94 -20.64 -8.06
C LEU A 203 -5.30 -21.13 -9.35
N GLY A 204 -4.10 -20.61 -9.69
CA GLY A 204 -3.45 -20.91 -10.96
C GLY A 204 -4.25 -20.43 -12.17
N ALA A 205 -5.13 -19.44 -11.98
CA ALA A 205 -6.09 -18.96 -12.97
C ALA A 205 -5.76 -17.52 -13.39
N LYS A 206 -5.87 -17.24 -14.68
CA LYS A 206 -5.67 -15.91 -15.23
C LYS A 206 -7.01 -15.32 -15.66
N THR A 207 -7.27 -14.10 -15.21
CA THR A 207 -8.40 -13.33 -15.72
C THR A 207 -8.09 -12.93 -17.17
N GLU A 208 -8.97 -13.31 -18.10
CA GLU A 208 -8.87 -12.99 -19.51
C GLU A 208 -9.66 -11.73 -19.84
N LYS A 209 -10.91 -11.66 -19.33
CA LYS A 209 -11.85 -10.59 -19.67
C LYS A 209 -12.81 -10.33 -18.52
N ILE A 210 -13.25 -9.07 -18.38
CA ILE A 210 -14.39 -8.67 -17.56
C ILE A 210 -15.59 -8.48 -18.48
N LEU A 211 -16.69 -9.14 -18.14
CA LEU A 211 -17.91 -9.17 -18.93
C LEU A 211 -18.93 -8.16 -18.41
N GLY A 212 -19.70 -7.57 -19.31
CA GLY A 212 -20.79 -6.63 -18.99
C GLY A 212 -20.60 -5.27 -19.65
N ASP A 213 -21.72 -4.57 -19.82
CA ASP A 213 -21.83 -3.20 -20.33
C ASP A 213 -23.22 -2.66 -19.96
N PRO A 214 -23.37 -1.52 -19.27
CA PRO A 214 -22.29 -0.63 -18.76
C PRO A 214 -21.64 -1.11 -17.45
N GLU A 215 -22.18 -2.10 -16.76
CA GLU A 215 -21.71 -2.62 -15.48
C GLU A 215 -21.23 -4.06 -15.60
N VAL A 216 -20.39 -4.47 -14.65
CA VAL A 216 -19.89 -5.84 -14.55
C VAL A 216 -21.03 -6.83 -14.39
N GLN A 217 -20.97 -7.95 -15.14
CA GLN A 217 -21.86 -9.10 -15.06
C GLN A 217 -21.11 -10.40 -14.82
N GLY A 218 -19.78 -10.40 -15.00
CA GLY A 218 -18.96 -11.57 -14.77
C GLY A 218 -17.49 -11.38 -15.09
N VAL A 219 -16.72 -12.41 -14.77
CA VAL A 219 -15.28 -12.50 -15.05
C VAL A 219 -15.00 -13.80 -15.81
N GLN A 220 -14.41 -13.70 -16.98
CA GLN A 220 -13.98 -14.85 -17.77
C GLN A 220 -12.50 -15.17 -17.47
N LEU A 221 -12.23 -16.44 -17.19
CA LEU A 221 -10.88 -16.96 -17.01
C LEU A 221 -10.32 -17.54 -18.32
N ASP A 222 -9.01 -17.67 -18.39
CA ASP A 222 -8.27 -18.26 -19.52
C ASP A 222 -8.65 -19.74 -19.82
N SER A 223 -9.20 -20.43 -18.83
CA SER A 223 -9.80 -21.77 -18.98
C SER A 223 -11.16 -21.77 -19.73
N GLY A 224 -11.73 -20.58 -20.00
CA GLY A 224 -13.09 -20.42 -20.49
C GLY A 224 -14.16 -20.42 -19.39
N THR A 225 -13.80 -20.64 -18.13
CA THR A 225 -14.74 -20.55 -17.00
C THR A 225 -15.24 -19.11 -16.85
N VAL A 226 -16.54 -18.95 -16.66
CA VAL A 226 -17.16 -17.64 -16.34
C VAL A 226 -17.63 -17.65 -14.89
N ILE A 227 -17.25 -16.62 -14.16
CA ILE A 227 -17.65 -16.36 -12.78
C ILE A 227 -18.67 -15.23 -12.79
N ASP A 228 -19.88 -15.47 -12.30
CA ASP A 228 -20.90 -14.43 -12.15
C ASP A 228 -20.40 -13.39 -11.14
N SER A 229 -20.48 -12.11 -11.49
CA SER A 229 -19.95 -11.03 -10.64
C SER A 229 -20.65 -9.72 -10.94
N ASP A 230 -21.10 -9.02 -9.90
CA ASP A 230 -21.71 -7.69 -9.98
C ASP A 230 -20.68 -6.59 -9.69
N LEU A 231 -19.52 -6.98 -9.11
CA LEU A 231 -18.42 -6.10 -8.75
C LEU A 231 -17.08 -6.82 -8.91
N VAL A 232 -16.10 -6.14 -9.49
CA VAL A 232 -14.72 -6.62 -9.57
C VAL A 232 -13.79 -5.71 -8.77
N LEU A 233 -12.99 -6.32 -7.91
CA LEU A 233 -11.97 -5.62 -7.11
C LEU A 233 -10.57 -6.11 -7.49
N PHE A 234 -9.75 -5.25 -8.10
CA PHE A 234 -8.36 -5.55 -8.38
C PHE A 234 -7.47 -5.35 -7.16
N SER A 235 -6.67 -6.37 -6.84
CA SER A 235 -5.61 -6.36 -5.84
C SER A 235 -4.31 -6.94 -6.41
N THR A 236 -3.90 -6.44 -7.57
CA THR A 236 -2.78 -6.94 -8.38
C THR A 236 -1.46 -6.20 -8.13
N GLY A 237 -1.36 -5.56 -6.96
CA GLY A 237 -0.20 -4.79 -6.54
C GLY A 237 -0.34 -3.29 -6.81
N VAL A 238 0.76 -2.58 -6.55
CA VAL A 238 0.81 -1.11 -6.65
C VAL A 238 1.90 -0.67 -7.63
N ARG A 239 1.81 0.59 -8.05
CA ARG A 239 2.86 1.28 -8.82
C ARG A 239 3.20 2.59 -8.13
N SER A 240 4.48 2.94 -8.08
CA SER A 240 4.95 4.22 -7.55
C SER A 240 4.43 5.39 -8.39
N ARG A 241 4.09 6.49 -7.74
CA ARG A 241 3.73 7.73 -8.42
C ARG A 241 5.01 8.47 -8.83
N LEU A 242 5.25 8.58 -10.11
CA LEU A 242 6.49 9.13 -10.70
C LEU A 242 6.30 10.49 -11.35
N GLU A 243 5.08 10.92 -11.57
CA GLU A 243 4.71 12.05 -12.44
C GLU A 243 5.47 13.34 -12.09
N LEU A 244 5.58 13.67 -10.80
CA LEU A 244 6.32 14.87 -10.35
C LEU A 244 7.83 14.69 -10.47
N ALA A 245 8.35 13.49 -10.20
CA ALA A 245 9.78 13.20 -10.34
C ALA A 245 10.23 13.26 -11.80
N GLU A 246 9.43 12.73 -12.72
CA GLU A 246 9.69 12.77 -14.15
C GLU A 246 9.67 14.21 -14.69
N LYS A 247 8.69 15.03 -14.31
CA LYS A 247 8.63 16.47 -14.64
C LYS A 247 9.87 17.22 -14.16
N LEU A 248 10.40 16.84 -13.00
CA LEU A 248 11.64 17.41 -12.46
C LEU A 248 12.92 16.87 -13.10
N GLY A 249 12.84 15.86 -13.98
CA GLY A 249 14.01 15.17 -14.53
C GLY A 249 14.82 14.44 -13.46
N ILE A 250 14.17 13.98 -12.40
CA ILE A 250 14.76 13.13 -11.37
C ILE A 250 14.90 11.71 -11.92
N GLU A 251 15.97 11.03 -11.55
CA GLU A 251 16.20 9.65 -11.95
C GLU A 251 15.11 8.73 -11.42
N THR A 252 14.47 7.99 -12.34
CA THR A 252 13.40 7.04 -12.05
C THR A 252 13.66 5.73 -12.80
N ASP A 253 13.17 4.63 -12.22
CA ASP A 253 12.99 3.34 -12.88
C ASP A 253 11.54 2.89 -12.61
N LYS A 254 11.30 1.86 -11.86
CA LYS A 254 9.96 1.50 -11.35
C LYS A 254 9.50 2.39 -10.19
N SER A 255 10.43 3.09 -9.59
CA SER A 255 10.26 4.02 -8.48
C SER A 255 11.27 5.16 -8.61
N ILE A 256 11.15 6.21 -7.82
CA ILE A 256 12.13 7.29 -7.73
C ILE A 256 13.42 6.72 -7.14
N VAL A 257 14.55 6.92 -7.83
CA VAL A 257 15.85 6.47 -7.32
C VAL A 257 16.37 7.47 -6.30
N VAL A 258 16.68 7.00 -5.09
CA VAL A 258 17.29 7.81 -4.04
C VAL A 258 18.54 7.14 -3.49
N ASN A 259 19.46 7.98 -2.98
CA ASN A 259 20.61 7.49 -2.24
C ASN A 259 20.22 7.10 -0.79
N PRO A 260 21.10 6.47 0.00
CA PRO A 260 20.78 6.11 1.39
C PRO A 260 20.42 7.30 2.30
N LEU A 261 20.70 8.55 1.90
CA LEU A 261 20.25 9.74 2.61
C LEU A 261 18.84 10.18 2.25
N MET A 262 18.11 9.40 1.43
CA MET A 262 16.81 9.73 0.84
C MET A 262 16.84 10.94 -0.10
N GLU A 263 18.01 11.40 -0.54
CA GLU A 263 18.16 12.47 -1.52
C GLU A 263 18.05 11.88 -2.93
N THR A 264 17.32 12.56 -3.80
CA THR A 264 17.16 12.20 -5.22
C THR A 264 18.40 12.63 -6.03
N SER A 265 18.39 12.40 -7.34
CA SER A 265 19.42 12.92 -8.26
C SER A 265 19.46 14.46 -8.32
N ARG A 266 18.44 15.16 -7.79
CA ARG A 266 18.43 16.63 -7.63
C ARG A 266 18.67 17.04 -6.20
N LYS A 267 19.75 17.80 -5.95
CA LYS A 267 20.14 18.29 -4.65
C LYS A 267 19.02 19.11 -3.97
N GLY A 268 18.76 18.81 -2.69
CA GLY A 268 17.73 19.49 -1.89
C GLY A 268 16.32 19.00 -2.15
N ILE A 269 16.15 18.01 -3.04
CA ILE A 269 14.89 17.28 -3.25
C ILE A 269 15.07 15.86 -2.75
N TYR A 270 14.25 15.48 -1.80
CA TYR A 270 14.21 14.17 -1.15
C TYR A 270 12.97 13.40 -1.61
N ALA A 271 13.00 12.08 -1.48
CA ALA A 271 11.80 11.27 -1.65
C ALA A 271 11.77 10.12 -0.64
N ALA A 272 10.56 9.65 -0.25
CA ALA A 272 10.38 8.58 0.74
C ALA A 272 9.03 7.87 0.59
N GLY A 273 8.97 6.63 1.08
CA GLY A 273 7.77 5.78 1.10
C GLY A 273 7.61 4.99 -0.20
N ASP A 274 6.38 4.54 -0.49
CA ASP A 274 6.08 3.66 -1.64
C ASP A 274 6.52 4.25 -3.01
N ALA A 275 6.85 5.54 -3.05
CA ALA A 275 7.30 6.20 -4.28
C ALA A 275 8.76 5.90 -4.64
N VAL A 276 9.57 5.38 -3.71
CA VAL A 276 11.03 5.33 -3.88
C VAL A 276 11.60 3.92 -3.90
N GLN A 277 12.80 3.80 -4.46
CA GLN A 277 13.68 2.66 -4.30
C GLN A 277 15.05 3.09 -3.82
N VAL A 278 15.62 2.31 -2.92
CA VAL A 278 17.00 2.42 -2.45
C VAL A 278 17.75 1.17 -2.89
N GLU A 279 18.84 1.33 -3.64
CA GLU A 279 19.62 0.18 -4.15
C GLU A 279 18.77 -0.85 -4.91
N GLY A 280 17.76 -0.37 -5.65
CA GLY A 280 16.86 -1.21 -6.44
C GLY A 280 15.74 -1.90 -5.64
N MET A 281 15.64 -1.66 -4.33
CA MET A 281 14.62 -2.27 -3.46
C MET A 281 13.52 -1.30 -3.08
N ASN A 282 12.27 -1.77 -3.14
CA ASN A 282 11.08 -1.10 -2.64
C ASN A 282 10.07 -2.17 -2.18
N PHE A 283 9.80 -2.25 -0.91
CA PHE A 283 8.87 -3.23 -0.34
C PHE A 283 7.43 -2.73 -0.24
N CYS A 284 7.21 -1.41 -0.33
CA CYS A 284 5.89 -0.77 -0.17
C CYS A 284 5.19 -1.16 1.14
N ILE A 285 5.92 -1.19 2.26
CA ILE A 285 5.38 -1.53 3.58
C ILE A 285 5.55 -0.38 4.58
N TRP A 286 4.67 -0.34 5.57
CA TRP A 286 4.63 0.72 6.56
C TRP A 286 5.96 0.99 7.29
N PRO A 287 6.66 -0.03 7.85
CA PRO A 287 7.93 0.21 8.54
C PRO A 287 9.01 0.83 7.64
N GLU A 288 9.05 0.45 6.36
CA GLU A 288 9.97 1.04 5.39
C GLU A 288 9.66 2.51 5.15
N ALA A 289 8.39 2.83 4.83
CA ALA A 289 7.94 4.19 4.60
C ALA A 289 8.18 5.09 5.82
N GLN A 290 8.01 4.55 7.03
CA GLN A 290 8.27 5.27 8.28
C GLN A 290 9.76 5.57 8.46
N GLU A 291 10.63 4.58 8.28
CA GLU A 291 12.07 4.78 8.45
C GLU A 291 12.65 5.68 7.35
N GLN A 292 12.22 5.52 6.10
CA GLN A 292 12.61 6.41 5.01
C GLN A 292 12.14 7.85 5.27
N GLY A 293 10.90 8.05 5.75
CA GLY A 293 10.40 9.37 6.14
C GLY A 293 11.23 9.99 7.27
N ARG A 294 11.62 9.21 8.29
CA ARG A 294 12.47 9.66 9.38
C ARG A 294 13.84 10.14 8.87
N VAL A 295 14.49 9.31 8.05
CA VAL A 295 15.81 9.64 7.49
C VAL A 295 15.72 10.88 6.59
N ALA A 296 14.71 10.96 5.72
CA ALA A 296 14.49 12.13 4.86
C ALA A 296 14.30 13.41 5.70
N GLY A 297 13.43 13.37 6.71
CA GLY A 297 13.16 14.51 7.58
C GLY A 297 14.41 15.02 8.31
N ILE A 298 15.22 14.10 8.86
CA ILE A 298 16.50 14.45 9.52
C ILE A 298 17.44 15.14 8.54
N ASN A 299 17.60 14.59 7.33
CA ASN A 299 18.53 15.13 6.33
C ASN A 299 18.04 16.46 5.74
N MET A 300 16.75 16.62 5.54
CA MET A 300 16.15 17.90 5.17
C MET A 300 16.43 18.99 6.21
N ALA A 301 16.42 18.65 7.49
CA ALA A 301 16.73 19.58 8.59
C ALA A 301 18.24 19.84 8.77
N GLY A 302 19.11 19.23 7.96
CA GLY A 302 20.57 19.44 7.99
C GLY A 302 21.33 18.37 8.76
N GLY A 303 20.67 17.29 9.19
CA GLY A 303 21.31 16.12 9.75
C GLY A 303 22.06 15.29 8.70
N LYS A 304 22.63 14.16 9.14
CA LYS A 304 23.33 13.19 8.28
C LYS A 304 22.99 11.79 8.75
N GLU A 305 21.81 11.33 8.40
CA GLU A 305 21.34 9.97 8.73
C GLU A 305 21.27 9.13 7.45
N SER A 306 21.53 7.83 7.58
CA SER A 306 21.52 6.91 6.43
C SER A 306 20.49 5.81 6.67
N PHE A 307 19.65 5.55 5.67
CA PHE A 307 18.76 4.41 5.64
C PHE A 307 19.58 3.11 5.53
N LYS A 308 19.39 2.21 6.48
CA LYS A 308 20.15 0.94 6.58
C LYS A 308 19.35 -0.27 6.07
N GLY A 309 18.25 -0.01 5.38
CA GLY A 309 17.31 -1.06 5.02
C GLY A 309 16.42 -1.47 6.21
N ILE A 310 15.52 -2.37 5.93
CA ILE A 310 14.65 -3.01 6.93
C ILE A 310 14.64 -4.51 6.70
N VAL A 311 14.35 -5.27 7.74
CA VAL A 311 14.01 -6.69 7.58
C VAL A 311 12.52 -6.75 7.26
N PRO A 312 12.14 -7.18 6.02
CA PRO A 312 10.74 -7.33 5.69
C PRO A 312 10.06 -8.30 6.64
N SER A 313 9.08 -7.83 7.36
CA SER A 313 8.25 -8.65 8.24
C SER A 313 6.79 -8.32 8.01
N ASN A 314 5.98 -9.35 7.89
CA ASN A 314 4.54 -9.25 7.76
C ASN A 314 3.89 -9.86 8.99
N ARG A 315 3.24 -9.02 9.80
CA ARG A 315 2.32 -9.48 10.83
C ARG A 315 0.93 -9.08 10.38
N LEU A 316 0.14 -10.07 10.04
CA LEU A 316 -1.10 -9.90 9.33
C LEU A 316 -2.24 -10.50 10.14
N LYS A 317 -3.38 -9.85 10.04
CA LYS A 317 -4.64 -10.43 10.48
C LYS A 317 -5.52 -10.56 9.24
N VAL A 318 -5.48 -11.72 8.60
CA VAL A 318 -6.25 -11.98 7.37
C VAL A 318 -7.60 -12.54 7.77
N ALA A 319 -8.66 -11.78 7.53
CA ALA A 319 -10.02 -12.24 7.80
C ALA A 319 -10.24 -12.75 9.24
N GLY A 320 -9.50 -12.21 10.20
CA GLY A 320 -9.51 -12.70 11.59
C GLY A 320 -8.46 -13.76 11.92
N ILE A 321 -7.82 -14.35 10.91
CA ILE A 321 -6.74 -15.33 11.06
C ILE A 321 -5.42 -14.57 11.32
N ASN A 322 -4.72 -14.91 12.40
CA ASN A 322 -3.42 -14.33 12.69
C ASN A 322 -2.34 -15.02 11.87
N LEU A 323 -1.60 -14.26 11.09
CA LEU A 323 -0.49 -14.74 10.27
C LEU A 323 0.73 -13.85 10.48
N ALA A 324 1.89 -14.45 10.64
CA ALA A 324 3.16 -13.75 10.62
C ALA A 324 4.15 -14.48 9.73
N SER A 325 4.90 -13.73 8.93
CA SER A 325 6.07 -14.26 8.22
C SER A 325 7.18 -13.22 8.22
N ALA A 326 8.42 -13.66 8.36
CA ALA A 326 9.57 -12.79 8.37
C ALA A 326 10.79 -13.49 7.78
N GLY A 327 11.68 -12.71 7.17
CA GLY A 327 12.94 -13.18 6.62
C GLY A 327 12.78 -14.16 5.45
N ASP A 328 13.76 -15.07 5.31
CA ASP A 328 13.76 -16.10 4.29
C ASP A 328 12.91 -17.29 4.75
N ILE A 329 11.70 -17.40 4.22
CA ILE A 329 10.76 -18.48 4.55
C ILE A 329 11.11 -19.80 3.88
N ASP A 330 12.13 -19.84 3.03
CA ASP A 330 12.60 -21.05 2.31
C ASP A 330 11.43 -21.84 1.69
N GLN A 331 10.79 -21.26 0.70
CA GLN A 331 9.59 -21.83 0.05
C GLN A 331 9.83 -23.24 -0.49
N GLU A 332 11.06 -23.55 -0.89
CA GLU A 332 11.44 -24.81 -1.50
C GLU A 332 11.98 -25.85 -0.51
N ASN A 333 12.01 -25.52 0.79
CA ASN A 333 12.52 -26.38 1.87
C ASN A 333 13.96 -26.87 1.65
N ARG A 334 14.84 -25.97 1.21
CA ARG A 334 16.27 -26.26 0.96
C ARG A 334 17.14 -26.10 2.20
N LEU A 335 16.65 -25.35 3.19
CA LEU A 335 17.35 -25.06 4.43
C LEU A 335 16.85 -25.95 5.56
N GLU A 336 17.62 -26.04 6.64
CA GLU A 336 17.18 -26.66 7.88
C GLU A 336 15.95 -25.93 8.42
N HIS A 337 14.93 -26.66 8.82
CA HIS A 337 13.72 -26.07 9.36
C HIS A 337 13.04 -26.98 10.38
N GLU A 338 12.34 -26.35 11.32
CA GLU A 338 11.43 -26.99 12.26
C GLU A 338 9.99 -26.63 11.88
N LYS A 339 9.10 -27.64 11.90
CA LYS A 339 7.68 -27.45 11.59
C LYS A 339 6.79 -27.99 12.70
N GLU A 340 5.73 -27.24 13.01
CA GLU A 340 4.58 -27.70 13.80
C GLU A 340 3.33 -27.48 12.95
N LYS A 341 2.49 -28.50 12.80
CA LYS A 341 1.28 -28.43 11.99
C LYS A 341 0.16 -29.24 12.59
N ASP A 342 -1.02 -28.65 12.69
CA ASP A 342 -2.29 -29.31 12.94
C ASP A 342 -3.40 -28.78 12.00
N GLU A 343 -4.67 -28.97 12.36
CA GLU A 343 -5.82 -28.52 11.54
C GLU A 343 -5.98 -26.99 11.51
N THR A 344 -5.41 -26.25 12.45
CA THR A 344 -5.62 -24.81 12.67
C THR A 344 -4.31 -24.04 12.85
N VAL A 345 -3.19 -24.72 12.97
CA VAL A 345 -1.88 -24.11 13.23
C VAL A 345 -0.86 -24.59 12.23
N TYR A 346 -0.09 -23.68 11.69
CA TYR A 346 1.11 -23.96 10.93
C TYR A 346 2.24 -23.06 11.40
N LYS A 347 3.34 -23.66 11.86
CA LYS A 347 4.55 -22.95 12.23
C LYS A 347 5.73 -23.56 11.50
N LYS A 348 6.57 -22.69 10.94
CA LYS A 348 7.85 -23.07 10.33
C LYS A 348 8.91 -22.08 10.78
N ILE A 349 10.02 -22.59 11.29
CA ILE A 349 11.22 -21.83 11.64
C ILE A 349 12.34 -22.30 10.73
N VAL A 350 12.92 -21.40 9.96
CA VAL A 350 13.99 -21.67 9.01
C VAL A 350 15.32 -21.28 9.61
N LYS A 351 16.31 -22.17 9.51
CA LYS A 351 17.67 -22.00 10.04
C LYS A 351 18.70 -22.09 8.91
N LYS A 352 19.73 -21.28 9.00
CA LYS A 352 20.91 -21.34 8.15
C LYS A 352 22.14 -21.17 9.05
N ASP A 353 23.09 -22.09 8.96
CA ASP A 353 24.32 -22.09 9.77
C ASP A 353 24.04 -21.96 11.29
N GLY A 354 22.97 -22.60 11.77
CA GLY A 354 22.53 -22.56 13.16
C GLY A 354 21.77 -21.29 13.60
N ALA A 355 21.66 -20.28 12.74
CA ALA A 355 20.91 -19.05 13.01
C ALA A 355 19.51 -19.09 12.39
N VAL A 356 18.52 -18.52 13.09
CA VAL A 356 17.17 -18.34 12.53
C VAL A 356 17.22 -17.24 11.46
N VAL A 357 16.82 -17.57 10.23
CA VAL A 357 16.81 -16.65 9.08
C VAL A 357 15.40 -16.32 8.60
N GLY A 358 14.40 -17.11 8.99
CA GLY A 358 13.02 -16.85 8.62
C GLY A 358 12.01 -17.66 9.42
N CYS A 359 10.75 -17.25 9.36
CA CYS A 359 9.65 -17.99 9.99
C CYS A 359 8.32 -17.74 9.28
N ILE A 360 7.42 -18.73 9.43
CA ILE A 360 5.98 -18.64 9.13
C ILE A 360 5.22 -19.04 10.40
N MET A 361 4.16 -18.31 10.75
CA MET A 361 3.26 -18.63 11.85
C MET A 361 1.82 -18.31 11.40
N LEU A 362 0.99 -19.34 11.36
CA LEU A 362 -0.43 -19.29 11.02
C LEU A 362 -1.20 -20.07 12.10
#